data_8561a1dd27c1927e23fcbf6e3fdd8522
#
_entry.id   8561a1dd27c1927e23fcbf6e3fdd8522
#
_cell.length_a   1.000
_cell.length_b   1.000
_cell.length_c   1.000
_cell.angle_alpha   90.00
_cell.angle_beta   90.00
_cell.angle_gamma   90.00
#
_symmetry.space_group_name_H-M   'P 1'
#
loop_
_entity.id
_entity.type
_entity.pdbx_description
1 polymer ?
#
loop_
_entity_poly.entity_id
_entity_poly.type
_entity_poly.pdbx_seq_one_letter_code
_entity_poly.pdbx_strand_id
1 'polypeptide(L)'
;MRSSAASDVYKRQYQNTVVREKMKEKTKESVSAVVPIMLIVLLLGFTIAPLSPSILVEFIVGAVLVIIGMVFFSLGAELSMTPMGERVGGSMLRTKKLWMIVAIGFILGVIITISEPDLQVLAGQVAAVPNMVLILSVAVGVGVFLVAALLRILFGIPLAPLLLVFYAIVFALAMFVPKGFLAVAFDSGGVTTGPMTVPFIMALGVGISSIRNDKHAGNDSFGLVSLCSIGPILAVLILGMVYSTAVSYTHLRAHE
;
A
#
# COMPACT_ATOMS: atom_id res chain seq x y z
N MET A 1 43.97 -1.83 -16.76
CA MET A 1 43.59 -1.19 -15.48
C MET A 1 42.92 0.19 -15.58
N ARG A 2 43.24 1.05 -16.55
CA ARG A 2 42.58 2.38 -16.71
C ARG A 2 41.10 2.31 -17.16
N SER A 3 40.66 1.28 -17.86
CA SER A 3 39.28 1.10 -18.35
C SER A 3 38.29 0.80 -17.22
N SER A 4 38.66 0.07 -16.17
CA SER A 4 37.83 -0.26 -15.02
C SER A 4 37.49 0.97 -14.17
N ALA A 5 38.51 1.79 -13.85
CA ALA A 5 38.33 3.00 -13.04
C ALA A 5 37.44 4.04 -13.72
N ALA A 6 37.56 4.24 -15.04
CA ALA A 6 36.70 5.14 -15.82
C ALA A 6 35.26 4.64 -15.85
N SER A 7 35.04 3.33 -16.00
CA SER A 7 33.71 2.71 -15.94
C SER A 7 33.05 2.89 -14.56
N ASP A 8 33.83 2.77 -13.47
CA ASP A 8 33.32 2.92 -12.12
C ASP A 8 32.97 4.38 -11.77
N VAL A 9 33.76 5.34 -12.26
CA VAL A 9 33.45 6.78 -12.13
C VAL A 9 32.18 7.12 -12.90
N TYR A 10 32.03 6.62 -14.13
CA TYR A 10 30.84 6.87 -14.95
C TYR A 10 29.58 6.26 -14.32
N LYS A 11 29.65 5.04 -13.77
CA LYS A 11 28.56 4.40 -13.04
C LYS A 11 28.15 5.20 -11.80
N ARG A 12 29.12 5.67 -11.02
CA ARG A 12 28.84 6.52 -9.83
C ARG A 12 28.19 7.85 -10.20
N GLN A 13 28.67 8.50 -11.25
CA GLN A 13 28.11 9.76 -11.72
C GLN A 13 26.67 9.56 -12.24
N TYR A 14 26.41 8.50 -13.00
CA TYR A 14 25.08 8.13 -13.47
C TYR A 14 24.14 7.84 -12.29
N GLN A 15 24.55 7.04 -11.31
CA GLN A 15 23.79 6.75 -10.11
C GLN A 15 23.44 8.03 -9.32
N ASN A 16 24.41 8.92 -9.11
CA ASN A 16 24.19 10.18 -8.42
C ASN A 16 23.18 11.07 -9.16
N THR A 17 23.20 11.10 -10.48
CA THR A 17 22.25 11.85 -11.28
C THR A 17 20.84 11.28 -11.14
N VAL A 18 20.67 9.96 -11.24
CA VAL A 18 19.39 9.27 -11.07
C VAL A 18 18.81 9.50 -9.67
N VAL A 19 19.63 9.37 -8.62
CA VAL A 19 19.18 9.61 -7.23
C VAL A 19 18.74 11.07 -7.05
N ARG A 20 19.48 12.02 -7.62
CA ARG A 20 19.14 13.45 -7.54
C ARG A 20 17.82 13.78 -8.23
N GLU A 21 17.57 13.22 -9.40
CA GLU A 21 16.30 13.44 -10.11
C GLU A 21 15.12 12.82 -9.35
N LYS A 22 15.26 11.59 -8.88
CA LYS A 22 14.25 10.94 -8.02
C LYS A 22 14.00 11.71 -6.73
N MET A 23 15.04 12.25 -6.10
CA MET A 23 14.90 13.09 -4.91
C MET A 23 14.08 14.35 -5.19
N LYS A 24 14.31 15.04 -6.32
CA LYS A 24 13.51 16.20 -6.72
C LYS A 24 12.05 15.82 -6.97
N GLU A 25 11.81 14.68 -7.63
CA GLU A 25 10.48 14.16 -7.88
C GLU A 25 9.74 13.88 -6.57
N LYS A 26 10.37 13.15 -5.63
CA LYS A 26 9.79 12.85 -4.32
C LYS A 26 9.59 14.08 -3.45
N THR A 27 10.47 15.08 -3.56
CA THR A 27 10.27 16.37 -2.89
C THR A 27 9.03 17.07 -3.43
N LYS A 28 8.87 17.14 -4.74
CA LYS A 28 7.70 17.75 -5.36
C LYS A 28 6.41 17.02 -4.98
N GLU A 29 6.42 15.70 -4.99
CA GLU A 29 5.30 14.85 -4.61
C GLU A 29 4.89 15.08 -3.14
N SER A 30 5.85 15.04 -2.21
CA SER A 30 5.62 15.25 -0.78
C SER A 30 5.09 16.66 -0.47
N VAL A 31 5.67 17.68 -1.08
CA VAL A 31 5.21 19.06 -0.94
C VAL A 31 3.78 19.22 -1.49
N SER A 32 3.50 18.65 -2.67
CA SER A 32 2.18 18.71 -3.30
C SER A 32 1.11 17.97 -2.50
N ALA A 33 1.47 16.95 -1.74
CA ALA A 33 0.54 16.21 -0.87
C ALA A 33 0.26 16.96 0.45
N VAL A 34 1.28 17.51 1.10
CA VAL A 34 1.16 18.08 2.45
C VAL A 34 0.71 19.55 2.44
N VAL A 35 1.22 20.37 1.51
CA VAL A 35 0.98 21.82 1.52
C VAL A 35 -0.51 22.21 1.37
N PRO A 36 -1.32 21.58 0.49
CA PRO A 36 -2.74 21.92 0.40
C PRO A 36 -3.48 21.66 1.71
N ILE A 37 -3.21 20.54 2.37
CA ILE A 37 -3.82 20.17 3.65
C ILE A 37 -3.37 21.17 4.74
N MET A 38 -2.08 21.49 4.77
CA MET A 38 -1.54 22.47 5.70
C MET A 38 -2.21 23.84 5.54
N LEU A 39 -2.40 24.30 4.29
CA LEU A 39 -3.08 25.58 4.02
C LEU A 39 -4.54 25.57 4.47
N ILE A 40 -5.27 24.49 4.24
CA ILE A 40 -6.66 24.34 4.71
C ILE A 40 -6.72 24.40 6.23
N VAL A 41 -5.88 23.67 6.94
CA VAL A 41 -5.84 23.66 8.41
C VAL A 41 -5.48 25.05 8.95
N LEU A 42 -4.50 25.72 8.37
CA LEU A 42 -4.14 27.10 8.76
C LEU A 42 -5.30 28.07 8.53
N LEU A 43 -5.97 27.99 7.38
CA LEU A 43 -7.11 28.84 7.07
C LEU A 43 -8.25 28.64 8.09
N LEU A 44 -8.58 27.39 8.41
CA LEU A 44 -9.59 27.07 9.42
C LEU A 44 -9.17 27.51 10.82
N GLY A 45 -7.89 27.36 11.16
CA GLY A 45 -7.31 27.77 12.45
C GLY A 45 -7.28 29.27 12.66
N PHE A 46 -7.26 30.07 11.57
CA PHE A 46 -7.37 31.53 11.68
C PHE A 46 -8.80 32.05 11.61
N THR A 47 -9.74 31.31 11.03
CA THR A 47 -11.09 31.80 10.75
C THR A 47 -12.16 31.20 11.64
N ILE A 48 -12.29 29.88 11.67
CA ILE A 48 -13.44 29.18 12.29
C ILE A 48 -13.10 28.63 13.68
N ALA A 49 -11.90 28.09 13.84
CA ALA A 49 -11.46 27.45 15.09
C ALA A 49 -10.09 28.06 15.50
N PRO A 50 -10.08 29.24 16.13
CA PRO A 50 -8.82 29.95 16.42
C PRO A 50 -7.91 29.08 17.28
N LEU A 51 -6.77 28.70 16.70
CA LEU A 51 -5.73 27.93 17.36
C LEU A 51 -4.77 28.85 18.12
N SER A 52 -4.27 28.40 19.26
CA SER A 52 -3.25 29.14 20.00
C SER A 52 -1.95 29.24 19.16
N PRO A 53 -1.16 30.33 19.31
CA PRO A 53 0.10 30.48 18.57
C PRO A 53 1.07 29.30 18.77
N SER A 54 1.08 28.67 19.94
CA SER A 54 1.90 27.49 20.23
C SER A 54 1.51 26.31 19.33
N ILE A 55 0.23 26.02 19.25
CA ILE A 55 -0.29 24.90 18.40
C ILE A 55 0.00 25.17 16.91
N LEU A 56 -0.11 26.42 16.47
CA LEU A 56 0.22 26.79 15.08
C LEU A 56 1.70 26.55 14.76
N VAL A 57 2.60 26.93 15.68
CA VAL A 57 4.04 26.69 15.48
C VAL A 57 4.34 25.20 15.47
N GLU A 58 3.81 24.44 16.42
CA GLU A 58 3.97 22.98 16.47
C GLU A 58 3.46 22.30 15.19
N PHE A 59 2.31 22.75 14.69
CA PHE A 59 1.72 22.24 13.46
C PHE A 59 2.60 22.53 12.22
N ILE A 60 3.14 23.75 12.09
CA ILE A 60 4.01 24.10 10.96
C ILE A 60 5.33 23.31 11.03
N VAL A 61 5.94 23.23 12.21
CA VAL A 61 7.16 22.42 12.41
C VAL A 61 6.90 20.96 12.08
N GLY A 62 5.78 20.41 12.58
CA GLY A 62 5.35 19.06 12.27
C GLY A 62 5.17 18.81 10.77
N ALA A 63 4.51 19.74 10.05
CA ALA A 63 4.31 19.64 8.60
C ALA A 63 5.64 19.63 7.84
N VAL A 64 6.60 20.47 8.22
CA VAL A 64 7.95 20.47 7.62
C VAL A 64 8.67 19.14 7.87
N LEU A 65 8.61 18.62 9.10
CA LEU A 65 9.22 17.33 9.44
C LEU A 65 8.57 16.17 8.66
N VAL A 66 7.24 16.20 8.48
CA VAL A 66 6.51 15.22 7.67
C VAL A 66 6.98 15.25 6.21
N ILE A 67 7.10 16.45 5.61
CA ILE A 67 7.60 16.57 4.22
C ILE A 67 9.00 15.95 4.11
N ILE A 68 9.91 16.31 5.01
CA ILE A 68 11.29 15.78 5.00
C ILE A 68 11.27 14.25 5.17
N GLY A 69 10.51 13.74 6.14
CA GLY A 69 10.36 12.31 6.40
C GLY A 69 9.80 11.55 5.19
N MET A 70 8.75 12.07 4.56
CA MET A 70 8.16 11.47 3.35
C MET A 70 9.14 11.40 2.19
N VAL A 71 9.94 12.46 1.96
CA VAL A 71 10.94 12.48 0.87
C VAL A 71 11.95 11.36 1.07
N PHE A 72 12.58 11.27 2.24
CA PHE A 72 13.59 10.26 2.51
C PHE A 72 13.02 8.85 2.55
N PHE A 73 11.85 8.68 3.17
CA PHE A 73 11.20 7.38 3.27
C PHE A 73 10.77 6.86 1.89
N SER A 74 10.05 7.66 1.10
CA SER A 74 9.58 7.25 -0.23
C SER A 74 10.74 6.99 -1.19
N LEU A 75 11.80 7.81 -1.13
CA LEU A 75 13.01 7.59 -1.94
C LEU A 75 13.71 6.28 -1.54
N GLY A 76 13.87 6.04 -0.24
CA GLY A 76 14.50 4.82 0.28
C GLY A 76 13.69 3.58 -0.08
N ALA A 77 12.37 3.64 0.08
CA ALA A 77 11.46 2.57 -0.29
C ALA A 77 11.54 2.25 -1.78
N GLU A 78 11.45 3.25 -2.65
CA GLU A 78 11.53 3.04 -4.10
C GLU A 78 12.87 2.45 -4.53
N LEU A 79 13.98 2.97 -4.01
CA LEU A 79 15.33 2.50 -4.36
C LEU A 79 15.62 1.07 -3.88
N SER A 80 14.96 0.62 -2.81
CA SER A 80 15.13 -0.74 -2.25
C SER A 80 14.10 -1.72 -2.79
N MET A 81 12.82 -1.34 -2.79
CA MET A 81 11.71 -2.25 -3.11
C MET A 81 11.62 -2.56 -4.60
N THR A 82 11.91 -1.59 -5.48
CA THR A 82 11.83 -1.82 -6.94
C THR A 82 12.81 -2.90 -7.41
N PRO A 83 14.13 -2.85 -7.14
CA PRO A 83 15.05 -3.91 -7.56
C PRO A 83 14.74 -5.26 -6.90
N MET A 84 14.21 -5.24 -5.67
CA MET A 84 13.85 -6.45 -4.96
C MET A 84 12.61 -7.11 -5.61
N GLY A 85 11.58 -6.34 -5.90
CA GLY A 85 10.38 -6.82 -6.58
C GLY A 85 10.67 -7.44 -7.95
N GLU A 86 11.46 -6.77 -8.79
CA GLU A 86 11.86 -7.28 -10.09
C GLU A 86 12.60 -8.62 -10.02
N ARG A 87 13.59 -8.72 -9.11
CA ARG A 87 14.38 -9.96 -8.91
C ARG A 87 13.51 -11.11 -8.40
N VAL A 88 12.65 -10.84 -7.44
CA VAL A 88 11.74 -11.84 -6.88
C VAL A 88 10.74 -12.30 -7.93
N GLY A 89 10.08 -11.38 -8.64
CA GLY A 89 9.15 -11.70 -9.73
C GLY A 89 9.78 -12.57 -10.81
N GLY A 90 10.97 -12.18 -11.26
CA GLY A 90 11.74 -12.96 -12.22
C GLY A 90 12.12 -14.36 -11.69
N SER A 91 12.51 -14.47 -10.43
CA SER A 91 12.89 -15.76 -9.83
C SER A 91 11.69 -16.69 -9.61
N MET A 92 10.54 -16.13 -9.24
CA MET A 92 9.30 -16.91 -9.03
C MET A 92 8.87 -17.65 -10.29
N LEU A 93 8.90 -17.01 -11.46
CA LEU A 93 8.53 -17.66 -12.72
C LEU A 93 9.51 -18.74 -13.18
N ARG A 94 10.80 -18.59 -12.87
CA ARG A 94 11.82 -19.59 -13.20
C ARG A 94 11.59 -20.94 -12.53
N THR A 95 10.94 -20.95 -11.37
CA THR A 95 10.66 -22.21 -10.63
C THR A 95 9.65 -23.11 -11.30
N LYS A 96 8.82 -22.62 -12.23
CA LYS A 96 7.77 -23.36 -12.97
C LYS A 96 6.81 -24.17 -12.08
N LYS A 97 6.84 -23.99 -10.76
CA LYS A 97 5.98 -24.69 -9.80
C LYS A 97 4.92 -23.76 -9.27
N LEU A 98 3.67 -23.95 -9.69
CA LEU A 98 2.54 -23.09 -9.32
C LEU A 98 2.37 -22.91 -7.80
N TRP A 99 2.50 -24.01 -7.03
CA TRP A 99 2.36 -23.94 -5.58
C TRP A 99 3.41 -23.05 -4.90
N MET A 100 4.64 -23.01 -5.46
CA MET A 100 5.70 -22.12 -4.94
C MET A 100 5.37 -20.66 -5.24
N ILE A 101 4.82 -20.36 -6.43
CA ILE A 101 4.40 -19.01 -6.78
C ILE A 101 3.29 -18.54 -5.83
N VAL A 102 2.32 -19.40 -5.55
CA VAL A 102 1.23 -19.14 -4.60
C VAL A 102 1.78 -18.92 -3.19
N ALA A 103 2.61 -19.83 -2.68
CA ALA A 103 3.15 -19.74 -1.32
C ALA A 103 4.03 -18.48 -1.14
N ILE A 104 4.96 -18.24 -2.06
CA ILE A 104 5.87 -17.08 -2.00
C ILE A 104 5.06 -15.78 -2.17
N GLY A 105 4.13 -15.73 -3.13
CA GLY A 105 3.28 -14.56 -3.34
C GLY A 105 2.45 -14.21 -2.11
N PHE A 106 1.83 -15.22 -1.46
CA PHE A 106 1.08 -15.03 -0.23
C PHE A 106 1.96 -14.47 0.90
N ILE A 107 3.09 -15.12 1.17
CA ILE A 107 4.03 -14.71 2.24
C ILE A 107 4.54 -13.31 1.99
N LEU A 108 4.92 -12.98 0.76
CA LEU A 108 5.39 -11.64 0.39
C LEU A 108 4.30 -10.58 0.57
N GLY A 109 3.07 -10.87 0.12
CA GLY A 109 1.94 -9.96 0.32
C GLY A 109 1.68 -9.68 1.79
N VAL A 110 1.72 -10.70 2.65
CA VAL A 110 1.55 -10.55 4.10
C VAL A 110 2.70 -9.73 4.70
N ILE A 111 3.95 -10.10 4.43
CA ILE A 111 5.13 -9.45 5.05
C ILE A 111 5.20 -7.98 4.65
N ILE A 112 5.02 -7.65 3.36
CA ILE A 112 5.16 -6.28 2.88
C ILE A 112 4.05 -5.39 3.44
N THR A 113 2.85 -5.92 3.57
CA THR A 113 1.71 -5.21 4.15
C THR A 113 1.87 -4.96 5.64
N ILE A 114 2.37 -5.92 6.42
CA ILE A 114 2.67 -5.71 7.85
C ILE A 114 3.76 -4.63 8.03
N SER A 115 4.67 -4.53 7.08
CA SER A 115 5.76 -3.55 7.11
C SER A 115 5.32 -2.13 6.72
N GLU A 116 4.09 -1.95 6.20
CA GLU A 116 3.58 -0.65 5.78
C GLU A 116 3.29 0.23 7.00
N PRO A 117 3.95 1.39 7.16
CA PRO A 117 3.76 2.25 8.34
C PRO A 117 2.37 2.86 8.40
N ASP A 118 1.76 3.16 7.27
CA ASP A 118 0.42 3.76 7.21
C ASP A 118 -0.65 2.80 7.77
N LEU A 119 -0.46 1.48 7.61
CA LEU A 119 -1.33 0.47 8.21
C LEU A 119 -1.23 0.45 9.74
N GLN A 120 -0.04 0.70 10.30
CA GLN A 120 0.14 0.81 11.75
C GLN A 120 -0.61 2.03 12.31
N VAL A 121 -0.57 3.15 11.58
CA VAL A 121 -1.31 4.37 11.96
C VAL A 121 -2.81 4.12 11.90
N LEU A 122 -3.32 3.53 10.82
CA LEU A 122 -4.74 3.18 10.69
C LEU A 122 -5.20 2.28 11.84
N ALA A 123 -4.44 1.24 12.16
CA ALA A 123 -4.78 0.32 13.24
C ALA A 123 -4.86 1.02 14.60
N GLY A 124 -3.96 1.99 14.86
CA GLY A 124 -3.98 2.79 16.09
C GLY A 124 -5.19 3.72 16.23
N GLN A 125 -5.86 4.05 15.12
CA GLN A 125 -7.05 4.92 15.11
C GLN A 125 -8.36 4.15 15.30
N VAL A 126 -8.37 2.83 15.15
CA VAL A 126 -9.58 2.00 15.21
C VAL A 126 -9.71 1.35 16.59
N ALA A 127 -10.34 2.06 17.54
CA ALA A 127 -10.50 1.58 18.92
C ALA A 127 -11.38 0.31 19.06
N ALA A 128 -12.21 0.00 18.08
CA ALA A 128 -13.18 -1.11 18.14
C ALA A 128 -12.54 -2.50 17.94
N VAL A 129 -11.30 -2.57 17.43
CA VAL A 129 -10.61 -3.82 17.11
C VAL A 129 -9.18 -3.77 17.61
N PRO A 130 -8.64 -4.85 18.20
CA PRO A 130 -7.23 -4.90 18.57
C PRO A 130 -6.33 -4.68 17.35
N ASN A 131 -5.32 -3.81 17.47
CA ASN A 131 -4.44 -3.41 16.37
C ASN A 131 -3.88 -4.59 15.58
N MET A 132 -3.38 -5.62 16.27
CA MET A 132 -2.81 -6.80 15.62
C MET A 132 -3.84 -7.59 14.81
N VAL A 133 -5.10 -7.63 15.24
CA VAL A 133 -6.17 -8.31 14.51
C VAL A 133 -6.48 -7.57 13.22
N LEU A 134 -6.56 -6.24 13.26
CA LEU A 134 -6.76 -5.42 12.06
C LEU A 134 -5.59 -5.57 11.09
N ILE A 135 -4.35 -5.41 11.58
CA ILE A 135 -3.14 -5.51 10.76
C ILE A 135 -3.04 -6.88 10.07
N LEU A 136 -3.23 -7.97 10.84
CA LEU A 136 -3.16 -9.33 10.28
C LEU A 136 -4.30 -9.60 9.28
N SER A 137 -5.51 -9.13 9.56
CA SER A 137 -6.65 -9.31 8.64
C SER A 137 -6.38 -8.61 7.32
N VAL A 138 -5.92 -7.37 7.35
CA VAL A 138 -5.54 -6.59 6.17
C VAL A 138 -4.39 -7.25 5.42
N ALA A 139 -3.35 -7.68 6.12
CA ALA A 139 -2.18 -8.33 5.51
C ALA A 139 -2.55 -9.66 4.83
N VAL A 140 -3.39 -10.46 5.45
CA VAL A 140 -3.91 -11.71 4.85
C VAL A 140 -4.77 -11.36 3.62
N GLY A 141 -5.60 -10.32 3.69
CA GLY A 141 -6.36 -9.82 2.55
C GLY A 141 -5.47 -9.49 1.35
N VAL A 142 -4.41 -8.70 1.57
CA VAL A 142 -3.43 -8.39 0.51
C VAL A 142 -2.74 -9.65 0.00
N GLY A 143 -2.30 -10.53 0.90
CA GLY A 143 -1.63 -11.78 0.53
C GLY A 143 -2.48 -12.67 -0.38
N VAL A 144 -3.76 -12.85 -0.05
CA VAL A 144 -4.71 -13.62 -0.88
C VAL A 144 -4.93 -12.95 -2.24
N PHE A 145 -5.12 -11.63 -2.25
CA PHE A 145 -5.37 -10.90 -3.50
C PHE A 145 -4.12 -10.73 -4.36
N LEU A 146 -2.92 -10.68 -3.76
CA LEU A 146 -1.68 -10.75 -4.52
C LEU A 146 -1.55 -12.11 -5.23
N VAL A 147 -1.87 -13.20 -4.56
CA VAL A 147 -1.93 -14.53 -5.19
C VAL A 147 -2.95 -14.56 -6.31
N ALA A 148 -4.17 -14.07 -6.09
CA ALA A 148 -5.20 -13.99 -7.11
C ALA A 148 -4.74 -13.17 -8.34
N ALA A 149 -4.05 -12.06 -8.10
CA ALA A 149 -3.49 -11.20 -9.15
C ALA A 149 -2.35 -11.89 -9.91
N LEU A 150 -1.48 -12.63 -9.22
CA LEU A 150 -0.43 -13.44 -9.85
C LEU A 150 -1.02 -14.56 -10.71
N LEU A 151 -2.01 -15.28 -10.20
CA LEU A 151 -2.71 -16.33 -10.94
C LEU A 151 -3.44 -15.76 -12.16
N ARG A 152 -4.07 -14.58 -12.02
CA ARG A 152 -4.66 -13.86 -13.15
C ARG A 152 -3.65 -13.64 -14.28
N ILE A 153 -2.44 -13.17 -13.96
CA ILE A 153 -1.39 -12.94 -14.95
C ILE A 153 -0.97 -14.27 -15.60
N LEU A 154 -0.79 -15.32 -14.81
CA LEU A 154 -0.35 -16.62 -15.31
C LEU A 154 -1.38 -17.27 -16.23
N PHE A 155 -2.68 -17.14 -15.91
CA PHE A 155 -3.77 -17.71 -16.71
C PHE A 155 -4.29 -16.77 -17.81
N GLY A 156 -3.78 -15.55 -17.90
CA GLY A 156 -4.21 -14.57 -18.91
C GLY A 156 -5.64 -14.06 -18.73
N ILE A 157 -6.15 -14.04 -17.48
CA ILE A 157 -7.52 -13.59 -17.21
C ILE A 157 -7.59 -12.06 -17.35
N PRO A 158 -8.59 -11.51 -18.09
CA PRO A 158 -8.74 -10.06 -18.24
C PRO A 158 -9.06 -9.39 -16.92
N LEU A 159 -8.49 -8.19 -16.68
CA LEU A 159 -8.61 -7.46 -15.41
C LEU A 159 -10.02 -6.92 -15.16
N ALA A 160 -10.63 -6.33 -16.19
CA ALA A 160 -11.88 -5.59 -16.04
C ALA A 160 -13.06 -6.41 -15.47
N PRO A 161 -13.40 -7.60 -16.00
CA PRO A 161 -14.47 -8.40 -15.41
C PRO A 161 -14.15 -8.88 -13.99
N LEU A 162 -12.88 -9.15 -13.70
CA LEU A 162 -12.46 -9.58 -12.36
C LEU A 162 -12.65 -8.45 -11.34
N LEU A 163 -12.25 -7.22 -11.68
CA LEU A 163 -12.50 -6.04 -10.83
C LEU A 163 -14.00 -5.81 -10.63
N LEU A 164 -14.79 -5.92 -11.71
CA LEU A 164 -16.23 -5.71 -11.62
C LEU A 164 -16.88 -6.70 -10.64
N VAL A 165 -16.52 -7.98 -10.71
CA VAL A 165 -17.03 -9.02 -9.81
C VAL A 165 -16.62 -8.72 -8.36
N PHE A 166 -15.35 -8.43 -8.10
CA PHE A 166 -14.89 -8.16 -6.74
C PHE A 166 -15.48 -6.88 -6.15
N TYR A 167 -15.59 -5.79 -6.93
CA TYR A 167 -16.26 -4.58 -6.45
C TYR A 167 -17.77 -4.79 -6.23
N ALA A 168 -18.43 -5.59 -7.04
CA ALA A 168 -19.83 -5.96 -6.78
C ALA A 168 -19.96 -6.68 -5.43
N ILE A 169 -19.03 -7.60 -5.10
CA ILE A 169 -18.98 -8.27 -3.80
C ILE A 169 -18.70 -7.26 -2.68
N VAL A 170 -17.74 -6.33 -2.85
CA VAL A 170 -17.43 -5.28 -1.88
C VAL A 170 -18.67 -4.46 -1.56
N PHE A 171 -19.38 -3.96 -2.59
CA PHE A 171 -20.58 -3.15 -2.38
C PHE A 171 -21.74 -3.94 -1.79
N ALA A 172 -21.90 -5.21 -2.16
CA ALA A 172 -22.90 -6.08 -1.55
C ALA A 172 -22.61 -6.28 -0.05
N LEU A 173 -21.37 -6.58 0.33
CA LEU A 173 -20.97 -6.73 1.74
C LEU A 173 -21.09 -5.40 2.51
N ALA A 174 -20.77 -4.29 1.89
CA ALA A 174 -20.85 -2.95 2.49
C ALA A 174 -22.27 -2.60 3.00
N MET A 175 -23.30 -3.20 2.41
CA MET A 175 -24.69 -3.00 2.85
C MET A 175 -25.00 -3.64 4.20
N PHE A 176 -24.23 -4.63 4.64
CA PHE A 176 -24.45 -5.38 5.87
C PHE A 176 -23.52 -4.98 7.02
N VAL A 177 -22.55 -4.10 6.76
CA VAL A 177 -21.52 -3.71 7.73
C VAL A 177 -21.87 -2.40 8.42
N PRO A 178 -21.63 -2.23 9.73
CA PRO A 178 -21.84 -0.97 10.44
C PRO A 178 -21.07 0.19 9.81
N LYS A 179 -21.65 1.40 9.81
CA LYS A 179 -21.08 2.59 9.18
C LYS A 179 -19.65 2.92 9.62
N GLY A 180 -19.32 2.67 10.88
CA GLY A 180 -17.95 2.89 11.40
C GLY A 180 -16.91 2.00 10.74
N PHE A 181 -17.23 0.73 10.50
CA PHE A 181 -16.34 -0.20 9.79
C PHE A 181 -16.28 0.05 8.28
N LEU A 182 -17.33 0.62 7.71
CA LEU A 182 -17.37 0.94 6.28
C LEU A 182 -16.25 1.94 5.91
N ALA A 183 -16.11 3.01 6.68
CA ALA A 183 -15.06 4.00 6.47
C ALA A 183 -13.66 3.35 6.59
N VAL A 184 -13.42 2.58 7.66
CA VAL A 184 -12.16 1.88 7.89
C VAL A 184 -11.84 0.87 6.78
N ALA A 185 -12.87 0.16 6.26
CA ALA A 185 -12.68 -0.80 5.19
C ALA A 185 -12.18 -0.14 3.91
N PHE A 186 -12.82 0.94 3.47
CA PHE A 186 -12.38 1.65 2.26
C PHE A 186 -11.03 2.35 2.46
N ASP A 187 -10.77 2.90 3.65
CA ASP A 187 -9.50 3.51 4.00
C ASP A 187 -8.36 2.47 3.99
N SER A 188 -8.60 1.26 4.50
CA SER A 188 -7.62 0.17 4.47
C SER A 188 -7.17 -0.20 3.05
N GLY A 189 -8.06 -0.11 2.06
CA GLY A 189 -7.72 -0.31 0.65
C GLY A 189 -6.76 0.75 0.11
N GLY A 190 -6.90 2.00 0.55
CA GLY A 190 -5.99 3.09 0.23
C GLY A 190 -4.65 2.98 0.95
N VAL A 191 -4.69 2.72 2.25
CA VAL A 191 -3.51 2.61 3.12
C VAL A 191 -2.54 1.51 2.68
N THR A 192 -3.05 0.39 2.17
CA THR A 192 -2.22 -0.71 1.66
C THR A 192 -1.59 -0.44 0.29
N THR A 193 -1.92 0.68 -0.35
CA THR A 193 -1.23 1.17 -1.55
C THR A 193 -0.21 2.26 -1.21
N GLY A 194 0.53 2.06 -0.14
CA GLY A 194 1.52 2.98 0.39
C GLY A 194 2.88 2.94 -0.30
N PRO A 195 3.82 3.75 0.20
CA PRO A 195 5.11 3.97 -0.45
C PRO A 195 6.06 2.76 -0.46
N MET A 196 5.81 1.72 0.32
CA MET A 196 6.57 0.46 0.27
C MET A 196 5.90 -0.58 -0.62
N THR A 197 4.61 -0.74 -0.47
CA THR A 197 3.83 -1.82 -1.11
C THR A 197 3.72 -1.62 -2.62
N VAL A 198 3.39 -0.39 -3.07
CA VAL A 198 3.19 -0.12 -4.51
C VAL A 198 4.45 -0.32 -5.35
N PRO A 199 5.63 0.26 -5.00
CA PRO A 199 6.84 0.06 -5.79
C PRO A 199 7.24 -1.42 -5.88
N PHE A 200 7.07 -2.17 -4.79
CA PHE A 200 7.37 -3.60 -4.77
C PHE A 200 6.42 -4.41 -5.66
N ILE A 201 5.11 -4.23 -5.51
CA ILE A 201 4.10 -4.98 -6.28
C ILE A 201 4.20 -4.65 -7.78
N MET A 202 4.39 -3.39 -8.13
CA MET A 202 4.60 -2.99 -9.52
C MET A 202 5.86 -3.62 -10.11
N ALA A 203 6.97 -3.58 -9.36
CA ALA A 203 8.24 -4.18 -9.77
C ALA A 203 8.16 -5.70 -9.87
N LEU A 204 7.41 -6.35 -8.96
CA LEU A 204 7.09 -7.78 -9.04
C LEU A 204 6.40 -8.11 -10.37
N GLY A 205 5.41 -7.31 -10.77
CA GLY A 205 4.72 -7.44 -12.04
C GLY A 205 5.66 -7.27 -13.25
N VAL A 206 6.52 -6.27 -13.22
CA VAL A 206 7.55 -6.06 -14.26
C VAL A 206 8.51 -7.26 -14.32
N GLY A 207 8.97 -7.77 -13.18
CA GLY A 207 9.83 -8.96 -13.12
C GLY A 207 9.18 -10.20 -13.71
N ILE A 208 7.90 -10.39 -13.48
CA ILE A 208 7.11 -11.49 -14.07
C ILE A 208 6.96 -11.31 -15.60
N SER A 209 6.59 -10.11 -16.04
CA SER A 209 6.35 -9.83 -17.46
C SER A 209 7.62 -9.87 -18.29
N SER A 210 8.78 -9.53 -17.72
CA SER A 210 10.07 -9.58 -18.41
C SER A 210 10.47 -10.99 -18.87
N ILE A 211 9.99 -12.03 -18.20
CA ILE A 211 10.25 -13.43 -18.57
C ILE A 211 9.24 -13.93 -19.61
N ARG A 212 8.00 -13.43 -19.58
CA ARG A 212 6.97 -13.79 -20.56
C ARG A 212 7.17 -13.14 -21.93
N ASN A 213 8.04 -12.13 -22.01
CA ASN A 213 8.29 -11.36 -23.23
C ASN A 213 7.02 -10.69 -23.81
N ASP A 214 6.12 -10.26 -22.92
CA ASP A 214 4.77 -9.79 -23.26
C ASP A 214 4.72 -8.26 -23.31
N LYS A 215 4.05 -7.70 -24.32
CA LYS A 215 3.90 -6.25 -24.54
C LYS A 215 2.96 -5.58 -23.50
N HIS A 216 2.32 -6.37 -22.62
CA HIS A 216 1.31 -5.91 -21.66
C HIS A 216 1.85 -5.69 -20.24
N ALA A 217 3.16 -5.69 -20.03
CA ALA A 217 3.82 -5.57 -18.71
C ALA A 217 3.29 -4.44 -17.82
N GLY A 218 3.06 -3.26 -18.40
CA GLY A 218 2.54 -2.10 -17.65
C GLY A 218 1.10 -2.30 -17.16
N ASN A 219 0.23 -2.85 -17.99
CA ASN A 219 -1.16 -3.13 -17.62
C ASN A 219 -1.26 -4.25 -16.57
N ASP A 220 -0.37 -5.23 -16.64
CA ASP A 220 -0.33 -6.33 -15.66
C ASP A 220 0.15 -5.85 -14.30
N SER A 221 1.17 -5.00 -14.25
CA SER A 221 1.69 -4.42 -13.01
C SER A 221 0.64 -3.54 -12.31
N PHE A 222 -0.07 -2.70 -13.06
CA PHE A 222 -1.18 -1.90 -12.53
C PHE A 222 -2.32 -2.78 -12.02
N GLY A 223 -2.63 -3.86 -12.73
CA GLY A 223 -3.63 -4.83 -12.33
C GLY A 223 -3.32 -5.55 -11.02
N LEU A 224 -2.03 -5.79 -10.71
CA LEU A 224 -1.60 -6.32 -9.41
C LEU A 224 -1.97 -5.37 -8.27
N VAL A 225 -1.62 -4.09 -8.39
CA VAL A 225 -1.93 -3.08 -7.37
C VAL A 225 -3.44 -2.94 -7.17
N SER A 226 -4.21 -2.85 -8.27
CA SER A 226 -5.67 -2.70 -8.22
C SER A 226 -6.37 -3.85 -7.50
N LEU A 227 -5.92 -5.10 -7.71
CA LEU A 227 -6.48 -6.26 -7.01
C LEU A 227 -6.02 -6.30 -5.54
N CYS A 228 -4.76 -5.96 -5.26
CA CYS A 228 -4.26 -5.91 -3.89
C CYS A 228 -4.97 -4.88 -3.02
N SER A 229 -5.53 -3.80 -3.59
CA SER A 229 -6.34 -2.82 -2.86
C SER A 229 -7.70 -3.36 -2.44
N ILE A 230 -8.27 -4.31 -3.18
CA ILE A 230 -9.59 -4.89 -2.87
C ILE A 230 -9.50 -5.87 -1.67
N GLY A 231 -8.39 -6.58 -1.54
CA GLY A 231 -8.17 -7.56 -0.47
C GLY A 231 -8.40 -7.00 0.93
N PRO A 232 -7.73 -5.91 1.31
CA PRO A 232 -7.94 -5.19 2.56
C PRO A 232 -9.39 -4.79 2.81
N ILE A 233 -10.02 -4.20 1.79
CA ILE A 233 -11.43 -3.77 1.89
C ILE A 233 -12.32 -4.96 2.27
N LEU A 234 -12.20 -6.07 1.56
CA LEU A 234 -12.98 -7.27 1.86
C LEU A 234 -12.65 -7.86 3.24
N ALA A 235 -11.36 -7.91 3.60
CA ALA A 235 -10.94 -8.42 4.89
C ALA A 235 -11.54 -7.60 6.06
N VAL A 236 -11.53 -6.27 5.96
CA VAL A 236 -12.07 -5.39 6.99
C VAL A 236 -13.60 -5.38 7.00
N LEU A 237 -14.27 -5.51 5.84
CA LEU A 237 -15.72 -5.70 5.80
C LEU A 237 -16.13 -6.99 6.52
N ILE A 238 -15.46 -8.10 6.24
CA ILE A 238 -15.71 -9.38 6.92
C ILE A 238 -15.43 -9.26 8.43
N LEU A 239 -14.32 -8.61 8.79
CA LEU A 239 -13.97 -8.35 10.18
C LEU A 239 -15.06 -7.54 10.89
N GLY A 240 -15.58 -6.49 10.25
CA GLY A 240 -16.66 -5.65 10.77
C GLY A 240 -17.97 -6.43 11.00
N MET A 241 -18.28 -7.40 10.15
CA MET A 241 -19.45 -8.28 10.35
C MET A 241 -19.27 -9.18 11.58
N VAL A 242 -18.07 -9.76 11.76
CA VAL A 242 -17.77 -10.63 12.91
C VAL A 242 -17.75 -9.86 14.22
N TYR A 243 -17.08 -8.71 14.26
CA TYR A 243 -16.98 -7.88 15.47
C TYR A 243 -18.30 -7.20 15.83
N SER A 244 -19.12 -6.80 14.87
CA SER A 244 -20.46 -6.27 15.12
C SER A 244 -21.37 -7.27 15.82
N THR A 245 -21.33 -8.53 15.42
CA THR A 245 -22.08 -9.61 16.10
C THR A 245 -21.55 -9.87 17.50
N ALA A 246 -20.23 -9.88 17.71
CA ALA A 246 -19.62 -10.09 19.02
C ALA A 246 -20.00 -9.00 20.04
N VAL A 247 -19.98 -7.73 19.64
CA VAL A 247 -20.40 -6.60 20.49
C VAL A 247 -21.87 -6.69 20.85
N SER A 248 -22.75 -7.11 19.93
CA SER A 248 -24.17 -7.32 20.23
C SER A 248 -24.40 -8.40 21.28
N TYR A 249 -23.65 -9.50 21.24
CA TYR A 249 -23.76 -10.57 22.25
C TYR A 249 -23.24 -10.16 23.63
N THR A 250 -22.19 -9.34 23.71
CA THR A 250 -21.67 -8.85 25.00
C THR A 250 -22.60 -7.86 25.69
N HIS A 251 -23.29 -7.01 24.93
CA HIS A 251 -24.29 -6.09 25.48
C HIS A 251 -25.55 -6.80 25.98
N LEU A 252 -26.00 -7.87 25.33
CA LEU A 252 -27.12 -8.67 25.79
C LEU A 252 -26.84 -9.42 27.10
N ARG A 253 -25.59 -9.88 27.29
CA ARG A 253 -25.16 -10.57 28.54
C ARG A 253 -24.90 -9.64 29.72
N ALA A 254 -24.69 -8.35 29.50
CA ALA A 254 -24.49 -7.36 30.55
C ALA A 254 -25.81 -6.84 31.16
N HIS A 255 -26.95 -7.21 30.58
CA HIS A 255 -28.30 -6.86 31.05
C HIS A 255 -29.09 -8.04 31.66
N GLU A 256 -28.49 -9.24 31.74
CA GLU A 256 -28.94 -10.36 32.54
C GLU A 256 -28.18 -10.43 33.90
#